data_5a8d6e3809c9f29cc416c4afb875764a
#
_entry.id   5a8d6e3809c9f29cc416c4afb875764a
#
_cell.length_a   1.000
_cell.length_b   1.000
_cell.length_c   1.000
_cell.angle_alpha   90.00
_cell.angle_beta   90.00
_cell.angle_gamma   90.00
#
_symmetry.space_group_name_H-M   'P 1'
#
loop_
_entity.id
_entity.type
_entity.pdbx_description
1 polymer ?
#
loop_
_entity_poly.entity_id
_entity_poly.type
_entity_poly.pdbx_seq_one_letter_code
_entity_poly.pdbx_strand_id
1 'polypeptide(L)'
;MTFWEKNRPPLHLQRSLLIGGLLASVATPSFAFFHNEPDIELGRKTYQETCASCHGANLEGQPNWQSANSNGTYPAPPHDETGHTWHHGDEMLLSYIRKGGQVVLDEMGVDFMSGMPAFSEQLSDAEIEAILAYIKSTWSARVRATQEDRTRMEAASE
;
A
#
# COMPACT_ATOMS: atom_id res chain seq x y z
N MET A 1 41.64 -75.83 -21.42
CA MET A 1 41.29 -75.54 -22.84
C MET A 1 39.83 -75.09 -22.81
N THR A 2 39.59 -73.87 -23.01
CA THR A 2 38.47 -73.13 -22.55
C THR A 2 37.28 -73.11 -23.48
N PHE A 3 36.15 -73.41 -22.92
CA PHE A 3 34.84 -73.70 -23.54
C PHE A 3 34.02 -72.37 -23.74
N TRP A 4 34.60 -71.32 -24.33
CA TRP A 4 33.94 -69.96 -24.36
C TRP A 4 33.97 -69.27 -25.70
N GLU A 5 33.78 -70.02 -26.84
CA GLU A 5 33.82 -69.37 -28.16
C GLU A 5 32.71 -69.75 -29.12
N LYS A 6 31.53 -70.00 -28.62
CA LYS A 6 30.39 -70.30 -29.48
C LYS A 6 29.08 -69.71 -28.95
N ASN A 7 28.89 -68.43 -29.05
CA ASN A 7 27.57 -67.83 -29.16
C ASN A 7 27.71 -66.28 -29.23
N ARG A 8 28.07 -65.75 -30.37
CA ARG A 8 27.85 -64.36 -30.67
C ARG A 8 26.56 -64.23 -31.47
N PRO A 9 25.53 -63.49 -30.98
CA PRO A 9 24.37 -63.15 -31.80
C PRO A 9 24.73 -62.15 -32.91
N PRO A 10 24.04 -62.14 -34.06
CA PRO A 10 24.32 -61.22 -35.17
C PRO A 10 23.98 -59.77 -34.81
N LEU A 11 24.85 -58.86 -35.24
CA LEU A 11 24.61 -57.42 -35.14
C LEU A 11 23.39 -57.03 -36.01
N HIS A 12 22.26 -56.83 -35.42
CA HIS A 12 21.14 -56.16 -36.05
C HIS A 12 21.44 -54.68 -36.12
N LEU A 13 21.57 -54.15 -37.28
CA LEU A 13 21.70 -52.73 -37.58
C LEU A 13 20.38 -52.03 -37.16
N GLN A 14 20.36 -51.49 -35.97
CA GLN A 14 19.26 -50.65 -35.50
C GLN A 14 19.36 -49.30 -36.22
N ARG A 15 18.49 -49.09 -37.19
CA ARG A 15 18.23 -47.76 -37.74
C ARG A 15 17.56 -46.90 -36.67
N SER A 16 18.33 -46.03 -36.02
CA SER A 16 17.80 -45.01 -35.13
C SER A 16 17.01 -43.96 -35.93
N LEU A 17 15.70 -44.05 -35.88
CA LEU A 17 14.80 -42.99 -36.30
C LEU A 17 14.94 -41.85 -35.31
N LEU A 18 15.65 -40.78 -35.68
CA LEU A 18 15.66 -39.50 -34.97
C LEU A 18 14.30 -38.84 -35.20
N ILE A 19 13.36 -39.04 -34.26
CA ILE A 19 12.14 -38.26 -34.18
C ILE A 19 12.57 -36.91 -33.57
N GLY A 20 12.76 -35.90 -34.42
CA GLY A 20 12.97 -34.54 -34.02
C GLY A 20 11.68 -33.97 -33.37
N GLY A 21 11.57 -34.06 -32.05
CA GLY A 21 10.51 -33.40 -31.31
C GLY A 21 10.71 -31.90 -31.36
N LEU A 22 9.89 -31.21 -32.16
CA LEU A 22 9.79 -29.74 -32.16
C LEU A 22 9.11 -29.33 -30.84
N LEU A 23 9.89 -28.98 -29.82
CA LEU A 23 9.36 -28.36 -28.58
C LEU A 23 8.86 -26.97 -28.94
N ALA A 24 7.57 -26.84 -29.19
CA ALA A 24 6.91 -25.57 -29.27
C ALA A 24 6.91 -24.95 -27.87
N SER A 25 7.80 -23.98 -27.63
CA SER A 25 7.79 -23.15 -26.41
C SER A 25 6.54 -22.29 -26.44
N VAL A 26 5.52 -22.68 -25.66
CA VAL A 26 4.35 -21.86 -25.41
C VAL A 26 4.80 -20.74 -24.48
N ALA A 27 5.07 -19.56 -25.04
CA ALA A 27 5.25 -18.34 -24.26
C ALA A 27 3.91 -18.00 -23.61
N THR A 28 3.77 -18.30 -22.32
CA THR A 28 2.63 -17.79 -21.53
C THR A 28 2.79 -16.29 -21.39
N PRO A 29 1.79 -15.47 -21.77
CA PRO A 29 1.85 -14.06 -21.49
C PRO A 29 1.83 -13.88 -19.96
N SER A 30 2.94 -13.43 -19.40
CA SER A 30 2.95 -12.94 -18.03
C SER A 30 2.11 -11.67 -18.01
N PHE A 31 0.87 -11.76 -17.55
CA PHE A 31 0.13 -10.58 -17.12
C PHE A 31 0.86 -10.05 -15.89
N ALA A 32 1.77 -9.11 -16.10
CA ALA A 32 2.24 -8.26 -15.04
C ALA A 32 1.01 -7.48 -14.55
N PHE A 33 0.46 -7.86 -13.41
CA PHE A 33 -0.41 -6.99 -12.65
C PHE A 33 0.45 -5.79 -12.28
N PHE A 34 0.29 -4.70 -13.02
CA PHE A 34 0.80 -3.41 -12.63
C PHE A 34 -0.03 -3.00 -11.40
N HIS A 35 0.40 -3.42 -10.21
CA HIS A 35 0.07 -2.67 -9.02
C HIS A 35 0.80 -1.33 -9.22
N ASN A 36 0.06 -0.31 -9.61
CA ASN A 36 0.56 1.06 -9.55
C ASN A 36 0.76 1.34 -8.06
N GLU A 37 2.01 1.20 -7.60
CA GLU A 37 2.39 1.73 -6.30
C GLU A 37 2.01 3.22 -6.29
N PRO A 38 1.41 3.72 -5.20
CA PRO A 38 1.03 5.13 -5.13
C PRO A 38 2.23 6.04 -5.42
N ASP A 39 2.02 7.08 -6.21
CA ASP A 39 3.05 8.03 -6.58
C ASP A 39 3.39 8.96 -5.40
N ILE A 40 4.49 8.68 -4.72
CA ILE A 40 4.98 9.45 -3.57
C ILE A 40 5.22 10.93 -3.93
N GLU A 41 5.70 11.23 -5.14
CA GLU A 41 5.97 12.60 -5.56
C GLU A 41 4.67 13.36 -5.85
N LEU A 42 3.68 12.72 -6.46
CA LEU A 42 2.33 13.23 -6.56
C LEU A 42 1.76 13.52 -5.16
N GLY A 43 1.90 12.55 -4.25
CA GLY A 43 1.43 12.68 -2.87
C GLY A 43 2.07 13.85 -2.15
N ARG A 44 3.38 14.02 -2.25
CA ARG A 44 4.13 15.14 -1.68
C ARG A 44 3.62 16.49 -2.20
N LYS A 45 3.47 16.59 -3.53
CA LYS A 45 2.98 17.82 -4.18
C LYS A 45 1.56 18.15 -3.71
N THR A 46 0.64 17.19 -3.79
CA THR A 46 -0.77 17.39 -3.43
C THR A 46 -0.91 17.70 -1.93
N TYR A 47 -0.12 17.04 -1.06
CA TYR A 47 -0.07 17.37 0.36
C TYR A 47 0.33 18.81 0.60
N GLN A 48 1.37 19.32 -0.05
CA GLN A 48 1.83 20.70 0.09
C GLN A 48 0.78 21.71 -0.36
N GLU A 49 0.04 21.41 -1.41
CA GLU A 49 -0.98 22.30 -1.97
C GLU A 49 -2.29 22.30 -1.16
N THR A 50 -2.63 21.16 -0.51
CA THR A 50 -3.97 20.94 0.04
C THR A 50 -3.98 20.76 1.56
N CYS A 51 -2.99 20.07 2.14
CA CYS A 51 -2.99 19.65 3.53
C CYS A 51 -2.06 20.51 4.42
N ALA A 52 -0.94 20.99 3.86
CA ALA A 52 0.13 21.63 4.61
C ALA A 52 -0.30 22.90 5.34
N SER A 53 -1.31 23.62 4.84
CA SER A 53 -1.84 24.83 5.48
C SER A 53 -2.38 24.58 6.90
N CYS A 54 -2.86 23.37 7.18
CA CYS A 54 -3.35 22.96 8.49
C CYS A 54 -2.37 22.00 9.19
N HIS A 55 -1.83 21.00 8.48
CA HIS A 55 -1.03 19.94 9.08
C HIS A 55 0.49 20.21 9.08
N GLY A 56 0.90 21.40 8.60
CA GLY A 56 2.30 21.81 8.53
C GLY A 56 3.01 21.29 7.28
N ALA A 57 3.95 22.10 6.77
CA ALA A 57 4.71 21.78 5.56
C ALA A 57 5.67 20.59 5.75
N ASN A 58 6.08 20.32 6.99
CA ASN A 58 6.93 19.20 7.38
C ASN A 58 6.15 18.17 8.20
N LEU A 59 4.80 18.12 8.06
CA LEU A 59 3.92 17.17 8.77
C LEU A 59 3.83 17.41 10.28
N GLU A 60 4.28 18.55 10.79
CA GLU A 60 4.44 18.87 12.20
C GLU A 60 3.13 19.20 12.92
N GLY A 61 2.03 19.40 12.19
CA GLY A 61 0.73 19.79 12.75
C GLY A 61 0.71 21.22 13.34
N GLN A 62 -0.31 21.50 14.12
CA GLN A 62 -0.48 22.76 14.81
C GLN A 62 -0.09 22.66 16.30
N PRO A 63 0.37 23.78 16.91
CA PRO A 63 0.65 23.80 18.34
C PRO A 63 -0.59 23.41 19.16
N ASN A 64 -0.37 22.70 20.27
CA ASN A 64 -1.41 22.29 21.21
C ASN A 64 -2.53 21.42 20.58
N TRP A 65 -2.22 20.66 19.53
CA TRP A 65 -3.19 19.85 18.79
C TRP A 65 -4.00 18.87 19.67
N GLN A 66 -3.52 18.55 20.89
CA GLN A 66 -4.21 17.69 21.86
C GLN A 66 -5.22 18.46 22.75
N SER A 67 -5.35 19.75 22.54
CA SER A 67 -6.25 20.61 23.35
C SER A 67 -7.27 21.32 22.45
N ALA A 68 -8.54 21.29 22.86
CA ALA A 68 -9.58 21.95 22.10
C ALA A 68 -9.40 23.48 22.10
N ASN A 69 -9.73 24.08 20.95
CA ASN A 69 -9.89 25.50 20.77
C ASN A 69 -11.11 26.02 21.57
N SER A 70 -11.25 27.33 21.68
CA SER A 70 -12.39 27.97 22.39
C SER A 70 -13.76 27.63 21.75
N ASN A 71 -13.79 27.23 20.46
CA ASN A 71 -15.00 26.80 19.76
C ASN A 71 -15.26 25.28 19.83
N GLY A 72 -14.42 24.54 20.58
CA GLY A 72 -14.55 23.11 20.76
C GLY A 72 -13.82 22.24 19.71
N THR A 73 -13.37 22.81 18.57
CA THR A 73 -12.61 22.06 17.57
C THR A 73 -11.17 21.85 18.01
N TYR A 74 -10.53 20.78 17.53
CA TYR A 74 -9.11 20.53 17.80
C TYR A 74 -8.25 21.05 16.64
N PRO A 75 -7.06 21.63 16.94
CA PRO A 75 -6.09 21.97 15.91
C PRO A 75 -5.63 20.72 15.15
N ALA A 76 -5.14 20.90 13.91
CA ALA A 76 -4.71 19.81 13.06
C ALA A 76 -3.53 19.06 13.68
N PRO A 77 -3.62 17.72 13.85
CA PRO A 77 -2.54 16.91 14.45
C PRO A 77 -1.35 16.77 13.49
N PRO A 78 -0.16 16.44 14.03
CA PRO A 78 0.98 16.04 13.22
C PRO A 78 0.69 14.75 12.43
N HIS A 79 1.29 14.66 11.24
CA HIS A 79 1.34 13.44 10.43
C HIS A 79 2.71 12.75 10.46
N ASP A 80 3.70 13.38 11.10
CA ASP A 80 4.97 12.74 11.43
C ASP A 80 4.82 11.75 12.61
N GLU A 81 5.93 11.18 13.08
CA GLU A 81 5.93 10.19 14.16
C GLU A 81 5.51 10.75 15.53
N THR A 82 5.49 12.08 15.71
CA THR A 82 5.06 12.75 16.94
C THR A 82 3.54 12.82 17.07
N GLY A 83 2.81 12.64 15.96
CA GLY A 83 1.36 12.54 15.95
C GLY A 83 0.85 11.14 16.21
N HIS A 84 -0.41 10.90 15.85
CA HIS A 84 -1.04 9.59 16.07
C HIS A 84 -1.61 8.94 14.80
N THR A 85 -1.37 9.50 13.63
CA THR A 85 -1.85 9.00 12.33
C THR A 85 -1.53 7.51 12.13
N TRP A 86 -0.34 7.09 12.50
CA TRP A 86 0.15 5.71 12.38
C TRP A 86 -0.53 4.70 13.33
N HIS A 87 -1.42 5.15 14.20
CA HIS A 87 -2.25 4.28 15.05
C HIS A 87 -3.49 3.74 14.34
N HIS A 88 -3.82 4.24 13.15
CA HIS A 88 -5.01 3.90 12.38
C HIS A 88 -4.67 3.11 11.11
N GLY A 89 -5.63 2.29 10.63
CA GLY A 89 -5.51 1.57 9.38
C GLY A 89 -5.75 2.45 8.16
N ASP A 90 -5.42 1.94 6.99
CA ASP A 90 -5.47 2.71 5.73
C ASP A 90 -6.89 3.13 5.37
N GLU A 91 -7.90 2.24 5.54
CA GLU A 91 -9.27 2.57 5.16
C GLU A 91 -9.84 3.71 6.01
N MET A 92 -9.60 3.69 7.31
CA MET A 92 -9.99 4.80 8.18
C MET A 92 -9.32 6.10 7.76
N LEU A 93 -7.99 6.10 7.51
CA LEU A 93 -7.24 7.29 7.11
C LEU A 93 -7.72 7.84 5.77
N LEU A 94 -7.94 6.99 4.77
CA LEU A 94 -8.49 7.37 3.47
C LEU A 94 -9.91 7.91 3.60
N SER A 95 -10.73 7.32 4.47
CA SER A 95 -12.09 7.77 4.77
C SER A 95 -12.09 9.18 5.36
N TYR A 96 -11.16 9.48 6.28
CA TYR A 96 -10.98 10.83 6.83
C TYR A 96 -10.68 11.87 5.77
N ILE A 97 -9.83 11.56 4.80
CA ILE A 97 -9.52 12.49 3.71
C ILE A 97 -10.73 12.63 2.77
N ARG A 98 -11.39 11.54 2.42
CA ARG A 98 -12.52 11.55 1.49
C ARG A 98 -13.74 12.28 2.05
N LYS A 99 -14.17 11.90 3.25
CA LYS A 99 -15.45 12.32 3.86
C LYS A 99 -15.32 13.52 4.80
N GLY A 100 -14.11 13.86 5.22
CA GLY A 100 -13.86 14.81 6.30
C GLY A 100 -13.96 14.19 7.69
N GLY A 101 -13.25 14.78 8.64
CA GLY A 101 -13.08 14.19 9.97
C GLY A 101 -14.38 14.09 10.76
N GLN A 102 -15.27 15.08 10.69
CA GLN A 102 -16.51 15.05 11.47
C GLN A 102 -17.44 13.90 11.04
N VAL A 103 -17.60 13.69 9.75
CA VAL A 103 -18.46 12.61 9.23
C VAL A 103 -17.98 11.23 9.71
N VAL A 104 -16.67 10.98 9.66
CA VAL A 104 -16.10 9.69 10.12
C VAL A 104 -16.27 9.50 11.63
N LEU A 105 -16.07 10.56 12.40
CA LEU A 105 -16.26 10.50 13.86
C LEU A 105 -17.72 10.25 14.25
N ASP A 106 -18.66 10.88 13.56
CA ASP A 106 -20.09 10.67 13.77
C ASP A 106 -20.49 9.23 13.43
N GLU A 107 -19.98 8.68 12.31
CA GLU A 107 -20.19 7.26 11.92
C GLU A 107 -19.65 6.29 12.98
N MET A 108 -18.57 6.64 13.65
CA MET A 108 -17.96 5.85 14.72
C MET A 108 -18.61 6.06 16.10
N GLY A 109 -19.50 7.04 16.24
CA GLY A 109 -20.12 7.40 17.53
C GLY A 109 -19.13 8.05 18.49
N VAL A 110 -18.07 8.72 17.99
CA VAL A 110 -17.05 9.39 18.80
C VAL A 110 -17.42 10.86 19.00
N ASP A 111 -17.60 11.25 20.27
CA ASP A 111 -17.88 12.64 20.65
C ASP A 111 -16.59 13.49 20.58
N PHE A 112 -16.31 14.00 19.38
CA PHE A 112 -15.14 14.81 19.08
C PHE A 112 -15.45 15.79 17.94
N MET A 113 -15.05 17.05 18.07
CA MET A 113 -15.29 18.06 17.04
C MET A 113 -14.07 18.20 16.12
N SER A 114 -14.21 17.71 14.88
CA SER A 114 -13.18 17.83 13.85
C SER A 114 -13.40 19.06 12.98
N GLY A 115 -12.31 19.78 12.70
CA GLY A 115 -12.28 20.85 11.70
C GLY A 115 -11.80 20.40 10.32
N MET A 116 -11.49 19.11 10.12
CA MET A 116 -10.98 18.60 8.86
C MET A 116 -12.10 18.48 7.82
N PRO A 117 -12.02 19.20 6.67
CA PRO A 117 -13.02 19.11 5.60
C PRO A 117 -12.90 17.82 4.78
N ALA A 118 -13.92 17.55 3.96
CA ALA A 118 -13.88 16.48 2.95
C ALA A 118 -13.14 16.95 1.69
N PHE A 119 -12.43 16.04 1.04
CA PHE A 119 -11.65 16.34 -0.17
C PHE A 119 -12.07 15.54 -1.41
N SER A 120 -13.03 14.63 -1.32
CA SER A 120 -13.47 13.78 -2.44
C SER A 120 -14.03 14.55 -3.66
N GLU A 121 -14.48 15.80 -3.47
CA GLU A 121 -14.92 16.66 -4.60
C GLU A 121 -13.77 17.43 -5.26
N GLN A 122 -12.59 17.48 -4.59
CA GLN A 122 -11.42 18.26 -5.02
C GLN A 122 -10.27 17.39 -5.50
N LEU A 123 -10.16 16.17 -4.95
CA LEU A 123 -9.07 15.23 -5.20
C LEU A 123 -9.62 13.91 -5.73
N SER A 124 -8.93 13.34 -6.71
CA SER A 124 -9.17 11.96 -7.15
C SER A 124 -8.73 10.94 -6.11
N ASP A 125 -9.25 9.72 -6.18
CA ASP A 125 -8.79 8.61 -5.30
C ASP A 125 -7.28 8.37 -5.41
N ALA A 126 -6.70 8.46 -6.60
CA ALA A 126 -5.27 8.29 -6.81
C ALA A 126 -4.44 9.38 -6.08
N GLU A 127 -4.89 10.63 -6.06
CA GLU A 127 -4.25 11.71 -5.31
C GLU A 127 -4.39 11.52 -3.81
N ILE A 128 -5.54 11.06 -3.33
CA ILE A 128 -5.78 10.76 -1.91
C ILE A 128 -4.88 9.61 -1.43
N GLU A 129 -4.80 8.52 -2.21
CA GLU A 129 -3.91 7.39 -1.93
C GLU A 129 -2.43 7.82 -1.96
N ALA A 130 -2.05 8.66 -2.92
CA ALA A 130 -0.70 9.21 -3.02
C ALA A 130 -0.34 10.09 -1.81
N ILE A 131 -1.26 10.91 -1.29
CA ILE A 131 -1.06 11.69 -0.06
C ILE A 131 -0.76 10.77 1.12
N LEU A 132 -1.56 9.72 1.33
CA LEU A 132 -1.34 8.77 2.42
C LEU A 132 0.02 8.05 2.26
N ALA A 133 0.35 7.63 1.05
CA ALA A 133 1.64 7.00 0.77
C ALA A 133 2.82 7.95 1.05
N TYR A 134 2.72 9.22 0.69
CA TYR A 134 3.72 10.24 1.03
C TYR A 134 3.89 10.36 2.55
N ILE A 135 2.80 10.52 3.30
CA ILE A 135 2.85 10.59 4.78
C ILE A 135 3.57 9.35 5.34
N LYS A 136 3.16 8.15 4.94
CA LYS A 136 3.76 6.87 5.36
C LYS A 136 5.24 6.76 4.98
N SER A 137 5.66 7.35 3.87
CA SER A 137 7.06 7.33 3.41
C SER A 137 8.01 8.08 4.34
N THR A 138 7.51 9.04 5.12
CA THR A 138 8.31 9.85 6.05
C THR A 138 8.56 9.15 7.39
N TRP A 139 7.83 8.07 7.70
CA TRP A 139 7.96 7.34 8.96
C TRP A 139 9.15 6.36 8.95
N SER A 140 9.69 6.07 10.11
CA SER A 140 10.68 5.00 10.29
C SER A 140 10.08 3.64 9.93
N ALA A 141 10.94 2.68 9.62
CA ALA A 141 10.50 1.31 9.31
C ALA A 141 9.68 0.70 10.46
N ARG A 142 9.99 1.02 11.73
CA ARG A 142 9.26 0.54 12.90
C ARG A 142 7.84 1.09 12.95
N VAL A 143 7.66 2.38 12.69
CA VAL A 143 6.33 3.04 12.71
C VAL A 143 5.49 2.54 11.54
N ARG A 144 6.06 2.43 10.34
CA ARG A 144 5.38 1.84 9.18
C ARG A 144 4.89 0.42 9.46
N ALA A 145 5.74 -0.44 10.04
CA ALA A 145 5.34 -1.81 10.38
C ALA A 145 4.18 -1.84 11.39
N THR A 146 4.17 -0.93 12.38
CA THR A 146 3.06 -0.81 13.33
C THR A 146 1.77 -0.38 12.63
N GLN A 147 1.83 0.58 11.72
CA GLN A 147 0.67 1.05 10.96
C GLN A 147 0.14 -0.03 10.00
N GLU A 148 1.03 -0.77 9.33
CA GLU A 148 0.64 -1.92 8.51
C GLU A 148 -0.09 -3.00 9.31
N ASP A 149 0.31 -3.24 10.58
CA ASP A 149 -0.44 -4.12 11.48
C ASP A 149 -1.86 -3.60 11.73
N ARG A 150 -2.04 -2.27 11.90
CA ARG A 150 -3.36 -1.67 12.04
C ARG A 150 -4.23 -1.88 10.79
N THR A 151 -3.67 -1.65 9.60
CA THR A 151 -4.38 -1.89 8.33
C THR A 151 -4.81 -3.36 8.20
N ARG A 152 -3.94 -4.32 8.57
CA ARG A 152 -4.31 -5.75 8.55
C ARG A 152 -5.42 -6.10 9.55
N MET A 153 -5.39 -5.50 10.73
CA MET A 153 -6.43 -5.71 11.76
C MET A 153 -7.77 -5.11 11.35
N GLU A 154 -7.76 -3.93 10.74
CA GLU A 154 -8.93 -3.26 10.19
C GLU A 154 -9.59 -4.15 9.12
N ALA A 155 -8.86 -4.59 8.12
CA ALA A 155 -9.35 -5.46 7.05
C ALA A 155 -9.89 -6.83 7.55
N ALA A 156 -9.43 -7.30 8.71
CA ALA A 156 -9.91 -8.54 9.31
C ALA A 156 -11.21 -8.38 10.13
N SER A 157 -11.64 -7.14 10.39
CA SER A 157 -12.84 -6.81 11.20
C SER A 157 -14.09 -6.52 10.35
N GLU A 158 -13.93 -6.43 9.02
CA GLU A 158 -15.01 -6.26 8.04
C GLU A 158 -15.64 -7.62 7.64
#